data_99f0eb9fbf0b55b07faa8950103bb900
#
_entry.id   99f0eb9fbf0b55b07faa8950103bb900
#
_cell.length_a   1.000
_cell.length_b   1.000
_cell.length_c   1.000
_cell.angle_alpha   90.00
_cell.angle_beta   90.00
_cell.angle_gamma   90.00
#
_symmetry.space_group_name_H-M   'P 1'
#
loop_
_entity.id
_entity.type
_entity.pdbx_description
1 polymer ?
#
loop_
_entity_poly.entity_id
_entity_poly.type
_entity_poly.pdbx_seq_one_letter_code
_entity_poly.pdbx_strand_id
1 'polypeptide(L)'
;MKIIKYSLLLTTLTSLMCCNKKGCTDPNAANYDIQATKNDGSCENTVNYEYVLKGNITENTTLDADHIWTLDGRVAVVDGVTLTIESGTIIKAKSGSGSNASSLIIARGAMLLANGTEEHPIIMTSESDDIEIDQKQGTSLNENVRGLWGGLIILGNAPGSFTGDVVEFQIEGIPASDMNGLYGGLNSDDNSGIIKYVSIRHGGAEIGEGNEINGLTLAGVGSNTTIHHIEVIGNVDDGVEFFGGTVNVSELLVWGQGDDGIDIDQGYSGTISNSMVILNEASDHAFEIDGPEGSLNGSFTIENSTIIGAYYGCSATGVDGEMADFRKGAMGITNNILSINFADGKDVELDSPADANSYLNGELIFNNWEIVWINGCQGGSVSDIFNDKTGLTSFSNDANSFANIVTNPTVGANPSSFLWTYANLNNAF
;
A
#
# COMPACT_ATOMS: atom_id res chain seq x y z
N MET A 1 -107.95 7.59 -14.87
CA MET A 1 -107.14 6.51 -14.29
C MET A 1 -105.66 6.78 -14.60
N LYS A 2 -104.96 7.40 -13.65
CA LYS A 2 -103.49 7.68 -13.85
C LYS A 2 -102.71 6.71 -13.02
N ILE A 3 -101.86 5.93 -13.67
CA ILE A 3 -100.96 5.01 -12.98
C ILE A 3 -99.69 5.75 -12.66
N ILE A 4 -99.37 5.82 -11.41
CA ILE A 4 -98.11 6.38 -10.91
C ILE A 4 -97.10 5.26 -10.78
N LYS A 5 -95.99 5.34 -11.57
CA LYS A 5 -94.82 4.43 -11.43
C LYS A 5 -93.89 4.97 -10.39
N TYR A 6 -93.65 4.23 -9.31
CA TYR A 6 -92.54 4.47 -8.38
C TYR A 6 -91.29 3.81 -8.95
N SER A 7 -90.26 4.63 -9.16
CA SER A 7 -88.90 4.19 -9.46
C SER A 7 -88.13 4.01 -8.18
N LEU A 8 -87.69 2.79 -7.89
CA LEU A 8 -86.91 2.45 -6.74
C LEU A 8 -85.43 2.73 -7.08
N LEU A 9 -84.83 3.74 -6.46
CA LEU A 9 -83.41 4.07 -6.65
C LEU A 9 -82.61 3.19 -5.68
N LEU A 10 -81.87 2.22 -6.22
CA LEU A 10 -80.99 1.32 -5.48
C LEU A 10 -79.61 1.99 -5.37
N THR A 11 -79.29 2.58 -4.26
CA THR A 11 -77.96 3.12 -3.94
C THR A 11 -77.05 1.97 -3.52
N THR A 12 -76.12 1.57 -4.40
CA THR A 12 -75.03 0.68 -4.05
C THR A 12 -73.94 1.39 -3.25
N LEU A 13 -73.84 1.07 -1.96
CA LEU A 13 -72.81 1.54 -1.07
C LEU A 13 -71.55 0.69 -1.40
N THR A 14 -70.61 1.22 -2.19
CA THR A 14 -69.29 0.63 -2.37
C THR A 14 -68.47 0.90 -1.13
N SER A 15 -68.30 -0.11 -0.26
CA SER A 15 -67.34 -0.09 0.82
C SER A 15 -65.94 -0.09 0.21
N LEU A 16 -65.25 1.02 0.29
CA LEU A 16 -63.82 1.13 0.10
C LEU A 16 -63.12 0.28 1.20
N MET A 17 -62.82 -0.98 0.86
CA MET A 17 -61.86 -1.74 1.65
C MET A 17 -60.50 -1.06 1.53
N CYS A 18 -60.13 -0.28 2.57
CA CYS A 18 -58.78 0.23 2.74
C CYS A 18 -57.86 -0.99 2.98
N CYS A 19 -57.28 -1.54 1.93
CA CYS A 19 -56.24 -2.56 2.06
C CYS A 19 -55.03 -1.93 2.69
N ASN A 20 -54.77 -2.27 3.96
CA ASN A 20 -53.50 -1.95 4.63
C ASN A 20 -52.39 -2.77 3.89
N LYS A 21 -51.81 -2.20 2.87
CA LYS A 21 -50.62 -2.79 2.21
C LYS A 21 -49.46 -2.64 3.18
N LYS A 22 -48.88 -3.77 3.58
CA LYS A 22 -47.66 -3.82 4.40
C LYS A 22 -46.43 -3.71 3.51
N GLY A 23 -45.43 -3.00 3.96
CA GLY A 23 -44.15 -2.78 3.30
C GLY A 23 -43.34 -1.71 4.03
N CYS A 24 -42.19 -1.38 3.52
CA CYS A 24 -41.38 -0.28 4.07
C CYS A 24 -42.05 1.07 3.78
N THR A 25 -42.32 1.86 4.83
CA THR A 25 -42.91 3.21 4.73
C THR A 25 -41.91 4.34 4.95
N ASP A 26 -40.62 4.00 5.12
CA ASP A 26 -39.55 5.01 5.24
C ASP A 26 -39.13 5.45 3.84
N PRO A 27 -39.33 6.72 3.45
CA PRO A 27 -38.95 7.21 2.13
C PRO A 27 -37.43 7.19 1.90
N ASN A 28 -36.61 7.04 2.95
CA ASN A 28 -35.16 6.93 2.87
C ASN A 28 -34.68 5.46 2.80
N ALA A 29 -35.54 4.46 2.88
CA ALA A 29 -35.17 3.07 2.78
C ALA A 29 -34.98 2.63 1.35
N ALA A 30 -33.99 1.75 1.08
CA ALA A 30 -33.69 1.21 -0.25
C ALA A 30 -34.88 0.49 -0.88
N ASN A 31 -35.75 -0.11 -0.06
CA ASN A 31 -36.95 -0.84 -0.45
C ASN A 31 -38.26 -0.11 -0.11
N TYR A 32 -38.24 1.24 -0.10
CA TYR A 32 -39.43 2.07 0.12
C TYR A 32 -40.55 1.68 -0.85
N ASP A 33 -41.71 1.33 -0.31
CA ASP A 33 -42.92 1.08 -1.09
C ASP A 33 -43.92 2.23 -0.90
N ILE A 34 -43.99 3.13 -1.87
CA ILE A 34 -44.91 4.27 -1.87
C ILE A 34 -46.37 3.86 -1.70
N GLN A 35 -46.73 2.62 -1.93
CA GLN A 35 -48.07 2.08 -1.77
C GLN A 35 -48.31 1.47 -0.38
N ALA A 36 -47.25 1.27 0.41
CA ALA A 36 -47.38 0.75 1.76
C ALA A 36 -48.07 1.77 2.66
N THR A 37 -49.08 1.34 3.38
CA THR A 37 -49.83 2.14 4.37
C THR A 37 -49.53 1.73 5.79
N LYS A 38 -48.72 0.64 5.96
CA LYS A 38 -48.30 0.14 7.27
C LYS A 38 -46.87 -0.43 7.15
N ASN A 39 -45.98 0.13 7.97
CA ASN A 39 -44.60 -0.42 8.09
C ASN A 39 -44.69 -1.83 8.69
N ASP A 40 -44.06 -2.79 8.03
CA ASP A 40 -43.97 -4.19 8.44
C ASP A 40 -42.61 -4.54 9.05
N GLY A 41 -41.71 -3.58 9.19
CA GLY A 41 -40.37 -3.76 9.72
C GLY A 41 -39.36 -4.24 8.66
N SER A 42 -39.74 -4.27 7.36
CA SER A 42 -38.87 -4.71 6.28
C SER A 42 -38.02 -3.58 5.70
N CYS A 43 -38.03 -2.36 6.29
CA CYS A 43 -37.22 -1.27 5.78
C CYS A 43 -35.74 -1.66 5.82
N GLU A 44 -35.15 -1.69 4.65
CA GLU A 44 -33.71 -1.82 4.48
C GLU A 44 -33.11 -0.40 4.63
N ASN A 45 -32.18 -0.24 5.54
CA ASN A 45 -31.45 1.03 5.66
C ASN A 45 -30.93 1.38 4.26
N THR A 46 -31.15 2.61 3.80
CA THR A 46 -30.43 3.11 2.63
C THR A 46 -28.95 2.96 2.97
N VAL A 47 -28.22 2.27 2.13
CA VAL A 47 -26.77 2.47 2.07
C VAL A 47 -26.62 3.97 1.79
N ASN A 48 -26.10 4.70 2.73
CA ASN A 48 -25.87 6.12 2.53
C ASN A 48 -24.72 6.23 1.54
N TYR A 49 -25.03 6.39 0.25
CA TYR A 49 -24.03 6.52 -0.81
C TYR A 49 -23.23 7.83 -0.72
N GLU A 50 -23.55 8.68 0.24
CA GLU A 50 -22.91 9.97 0.42
C GLU A 50 -21.42 9.83 0.76
N TYR A 51 -21.03 8.74 1.44
CA TYR A 51 -19.65 8.48 1.87
C TYR A 51 -19.04 7.24 1.19
N VAL A 52 -19.50 6.90 -0.02
CA VAL A 52 -18.99 5.77 -0.79
C VAL A 52 -18.27 6.25 -2.04
N LEU A 53 -16.99 5.90 -2.15
CA LEU A 53 -16.18 6.10 -3.35
C LEU A 53 -16.34 4.89 -4.27
N LYS A 54 -16.67 5.11 -5.54
CA LYS A 54 -16.90 4.05 -6.52
C LYS A 54 -16.61 4.50 -7.94
N GLY A 55 -15.88 3.68 -8.70
CA GLY A 55 -15.54 3.97 -10.10
C GLY A 55 -14.62 5.19 -10.22
N ASN A 56 -14.80 5.99 -11.27
CA ASN A 56 -13.95 7.14 -11.53
C ASN A 56 -14.41 8.40 -10.78
N ILE A 57 -13.50 9.00 -10.03
CA ILE A 57 -13.66 10.34 -9.46
C ILE A 57 -13.26 11.35 -10.55
N THR A 58 -14.23 12.07 -11.09
CA THR A 58 -14.08 12.94 -12.26
C THR A 58 -14.13 14.44 -11.92
N GLU A 59 -14.25 14.78 -10.65
CA GLU A 59 -14.25 16.15 -10.14
C GLU A 59 -13.52 16.22 -8.79
N ASN A 60 -12.98 17.38 -8.48
CA ASN A 60 -12.25 17.58 -7.22
C ASN A 60 -13.13 17.21 -6.03
N THR A 61 -12.65 16.29 -5.22
CA THR A 61 -13.41 15.69 -4.13
C THR A 61 -12.62 15.84 -2.83
N THR A 62 -13.33 16.10 -1.73
CA THR A 62 -12.74 16.15 -0.39
C THR A 62 -13.39 15.10 0.50
N LEU A 63 -12.58 14.31 1.17
CA LEU A 63 -12.99 13.35 2.18
C LEU A 63 -12.73 13.99 3.56
N ASP A 64 -13.80 14.26 4.30
CA ASP A 64 -13.72 14.81 5.66
C ASP A 64 -13.43 13.72 6.70
N ALA A 65 -13.02 14.13 7.90
CA ALA A 65 -12.73 13.23 9.01
C ALA A 65 -13.96 12.93 9.89
N ASP A 66 -15.10 13.57 9.65
CA ASP A 66 -16.33 13.38 10.44
C ASP A 66 -17.06 12.08 10.06
N HIS A 67 -16.64 11.42 8.98
CA HIS A 67 -17.27 10.23 8.44
C HIS A 67 -16.24 9.15 8.09
N ILE A 68 -16.66 7.88 8.21
CA ILE A 68 -15.89 6.76 7.66
C ILE A 68 -16.29 6.58 6.19
N TRP A 69 -15.30 6.73 5.31
CA TRP A 69 -15.48 6.57 3.88
C TRP A 69 -15.36 5.11 3.46
N THR A 70 -16.18 4.68 2.54
CA THR A 70 -16.14 3.32 1.99
C THR A 70 -15.57 3.34 0.59
N LEU A 71 -14.55 2.51 0.33
CA LEU A 71 -14.00 2.26 -1.00
C LEU A 71 -14.68 1.01 -1.58
N ASP A 72 -15.49 1.15 -2.63
CA ASP A 72 -16.29 0.08 -3.23
C ASP A 72 -15.75 -0.30 -4.62
N GLY A 73 -14.89 -1.31 -4.67
CA GLY A 73 -14.19 -1.76 -5.86
C GLY A 73 -13.05 -0.83 -6.25
N ARG A 74 -12.59 -0.94 -7.49
CA ARG A 74 -11.52 -0.10 -8.02
C ARG A 74 -12.00 1.34 -8.21
N VAL A 75 -11.38 2.27 -7.51
CA VAL A 75 -11.67 3.71 -7.59
C VAL A 75 -10.45 4.44 -8.16
N ALA A 76 -10.65 5.20 -9.23
CA ALA A 76 -9.59 5.96 -9.87
C ALA A 76 -9.89 7.47 -9.85
N VAL A 77 -8.96 8.24 -9.31
CA VAL A 77 -8.93 9.70 -9.48
C VAL A 77 -8.32 9.96 -10.86
N VAL A 78 -9.11 10.52 -11.78
CA VAL A 78 -8.68 10.64 -13.18
C VAL A 78 -7.80 11.86 -13.40
N ASP A 79 -7.08 11.90 -14.52
CA ASP A 79 -6.23 13.00 -14.95
C ASP A 79 -6.89 14.39 -14.75
N GLY A 80 -6.14 15.33 -14.21
CA GLY A 80 -6.57 16.70 -13.93
C GLY A 80 -7.45 16.87 -12.67
N VAL A 81 -7.76 15.77 -11.94
CA VAL A 81 -8.61 15.80 -10.75
C VAL A 81 -7.77 15.70 -9.47
N THR A 82 -8.19 16.40 -8.44
CA THR A 82 -7.58 16.35 -7.10
C THR A 82 -8.51 15.66 -6.10
N LEU A 83 -7.99 14.63 -5.44
CA LEU A 83 -8.60 14.04 -4.24
C LEU A 83 -7.91 14.63 -3.01
N THR A 84 -8.68 15.29 -2.15
CA THR A 84 -8.20 15.78 -0.86
C THR A 84 -8.72 14.88 0.25
N ILE A 85 -7.83 14.44 1.12
CA ILE A 85 -8.17 13.62 2.30
C ILE A 85 -7.74 14.40 3.53
N GLU A 86 -8.70 14.77 4.37
CA GLU A 86 -8.43 15.53 5.59
C GLU A 86 -7.73 14.68 6.65
N SER A 87 -6.97 15.34 7.53
CA SER A 87 -6.28 14.70 8.65
C SER A 87 -7.27 13.97 9.56
N GLY A 88 -6.99 12.70 9.90
CA GLY A 88 -7.85 11.85 10.73
C GLY A 88 -8.92 11.07 9.97
N THR A 89 -9.02 11.24 8.65
CA THR A 89 -9.99 10.49 7.82
C THR A 89 -9.69 8.99 7.86
N ILE A 90 -10.74 8.19 8.01
CA ILE A 90 -10.70 6.74 7.90
C ILE A 90 -11.39 6.31 6.61
N ILE A 91 -10.67 5.52 5.80
CA ILE A 91 -11.20 4.91 4.57
C ILE A 91 -11.20 3.40 4.76
N LYS A 92 -12.39 2.79 4.70
CA LYS A 92 -12.56 1.33 4.77
C LYS A 92 -12.89 0.76 3.41
N ALA A 93 -11.99 -0.06 2.89
CA ALA A 93 -12.17 -0.72 1.61
C ALA A 93 -13.04 -1.97 1.76
N LYS A 94 -13.98 -2.18 0.85
CA LYS A 94 -14.74 -3.43 0.77
C LYS A 94 -13.82 -4.57 0.37
N SER A 95 -14.04 -5.70 0.97
CA SER A 95 -13.34 -6.94 0.63
C SER A 95 -13.69 -7.40 -0.78
N GLY A 96 -12.72 -7.97 -1.48
CA GLY A 96 -12.89 -8.48 -2.83
C GLY A 96 -11.57 -8.98 -3.41
N SER A 97 -11.65 -9.77 -4.47
CA SER A 97 -10.49 -10.27 -5.22
C SER A 97 -10.76 -10.22 -6.72
N GLY A 98 -9.73 -10.36 -7.53
CA GLY A 98 -9.81 -10.25 -8.98
C GLY A 98 -10.34 -8.86 -9.40
N SER A 99 -11.24 -8.83 -10.36
CA SER A 99 -11.85 -7.57 -10.84
C SER A 99 -12.69 -6.82 -9.79
N ASN A 100 -12.99 -7.47 -8.66
CA ASN A 100 -13.76 -6.89 -7.55
C ASN A 100 -12.87 -6.42 -6.39
N ALA A 101 -11.56 -6.57 -6.47
CA ALA A 101 -10.66 -6.04 -5.47
C ALA A 101 -10.81 -4.51 -5.37
N SER A 102 -11.00 -4.02 -4.16
CA SER A 102 -11.04 -2.58 -3.92
C SER A 102 -9.63 -2.02 -3.91
N SER A 103 -9.38 -0.93 -4.64
CA SER A 103 -8.10 -0.21 -4.64
C SER A 103 -8.34 1.27 -4.92
N LEU A 104 -7.47 2.14 -4.41
CA LEU A 104 -7.48 3.56 -4.72
C LEU A 104 -6.34 3.87 -5.68
N ILE A 105 -6.67 4.33 -6.88
CA ILE A 105 -5.74 4.67 -7.94
C ILE A 105 -5.72 6.19 -8.12
N ILE A 106 -4.54 6.77 -8.03
CA ILE A 106 -4.27 8.14 -8.44
C ILE A 106 -3.66 8.04 -9.83
N ALA A 107 -4.48 8.22 -10.85
CA ALA A 107 -4.05 8.08 -12.24
C ALA A 107 -3.03 9.16 -12.62
N ARG A 108 -2.22 8.88 -13.62
CA ARG A 108 -1.24 9.83 -14.14
C ARG A 108 -1.87 11.19 -14.46
N GLY A 109 -1.31 12.27 -13.89
CA GLY A 109 -1.84 13.64 -14.02
C GLY A 109 -2.93 14.02 -13.00
N ALA A 110 -3.40 13.07 -12.18
CA ALA A 110 -4.22 13.37 -11.01
C ALA A 110 -3.36 13.77 -9.81
N MET A 111 -3.98 14.29 -8.75
CA MET A 111 -3.30 14.69 -7.52
C MET A 111 -3.98 14.10 -6.28
N LEU A 112 -3.17 13.63 -5.35
CA LEU A 112 -3.61 13.24 -4.01
C LEU A 112 -3.08 14.23 -2.96
N LEU A 113 -3.97 14.87 -2.24
CA LEU A 113 -3.63 15.71 -1.09
C LEU A 113 -4.07 15.00 0.20
N ALA A 114 -3.30 14.02 0.63
CA ALA A 114 -3.51 13.26 1.86
C ALA A 114 -2.58 13.81 2.95
N ASN A 115 -3.05 14.83 3.66
CA ASN A 115 -2.23 15.63 4.54
C ASN A 115 -2.57 15.36 6.02
N GLY A 116 -2.29 14.13 6.48
CA GLY A 116 -2.44 13.74 7.88
C GLY A 116 -1.46 14.44 8.84
N THR A 117 -1.62 14.18 10.13
CA THR A 117 -0.71 14.64 11.20
C THR A 117 -0.36 13.47 12.13
N GLU A 118 0.65 13.65 12.96
CA GLU A 118 1.04 12.65 13.97
C GLU A 118 -0.13 12.31 14.92
N GLU A 119 -0.89 13.32 15.32
CA GLU A 119 -2.04 13.15 16.21
C GLU A 119 -3.25 12.53 15.51
N HIS A 120 -3.45 12.90 14.25
CA HIS A 120 -4.59 12.49 13.41
C HIS A 120 -4.11 11.95 12.06
N PRO A 121 -3.52 10.74 12.02
CA PRO A 121 -3.12 10.12 10.77
C PRO A 121 -4.34 9.75 9.91
N ILE A 122 -4.16 9.72 8.61
CA ILE A 122 -5.13 9.15 7.68
C ILE A 122 -4.96 7.63 7.69
N ILE A 123 -6.06 6.89 7.82
CA ILE A 123 -6.03 5.42 7.90
C ILE A 123 -6.83 4.83 6.74
N MET A 124 -6.15 4.02 5.93
CA MET A 124 -6.76 3.23 4.86
C MET A 124 -6.70 1.75 5.26
N THR A 125 -7.84 1.11 5.42
CA THR A 125 -7.95 -0.26 5.95
C THR A 125 -9.12 -1.00 5.30
N SER A 126 -9.39 -2.23 5.74
CA SER A 126 -10.54 -3.02 5.29
C SER A 126 -11.82 -2.68 6.07
N GLU A 127 -12.98 -2.93 5.45
CA GLU A 127 -14.29 -2.89 6.14
C GLU A 127 -14.38 -3.88 7.32
N SER A 128 -13.49 -4.88 7.37
CA SER A 128 -13.41 -5.85 8.47
C SER A 128 -12.70 -5.31 9.70
N ASP A 129 -12.03 -4.15 9.61
CA ASP A 129 -11.42 -3.46 10.74
C ASP A 129 -12.51 -2.73 11.54
N ASP A 130 -12.59 -2.97 12.84
CA ASP A 130 -13.57 -2.35 13.73
C ASP A 130 -13.19 -0.94 14.21
N ILE A 131 -12.12 -0.35 13.63
CA ILE A 131 -11.68 1.01 13.94
C ILE A 131 -12.82 2.02 13.75
N GLU A 132 -12.94 2.97 14.68
CA GLU A 132 -13.94 4.05 14.68
C GLU A 132 -13.26 5.43 14.56
N ILE A 133 -14.04 6.46 14.27
CA ILE A 133 -13.58 7.86 14.19
C ILE A 133 -12.82 8.22 15.48
N ASP A 134 -11.77 9.03 15.34
CA ASP A 134 -10.84 9.44 16.41
C ASP A 134 -9.98 8.31 17.01
N GLN A 135 -10.03 7.09 16.49
CA GLN A 135 -9.12 6.01 16.87
C GLN A 135 -7.94 5.91 15.92
N LYS A 136 -6.81 5.40 16.42
CA LYS A 136 -5.63 5.07 15.59
C LYS A 136 -5.53 3.59 15.25
N GLN A 137 -6.31 2.74 15.91
CA GLN A 137 -6.39 1.30 15.62
C GLN A 137 -7.71 0.71 16.09
N GLY A 138 -8.17 -0.34 15.39
CA GLY A 138 -9.23 -1.25 15.83
C GLY A 138 -8.69 -2.38 16.70
N THR A 139 -9.53 -3.35 16.99
CA THR A 139 -9.22 -4.53 17.80
C THR A 139 -9.44 -5.84 17.05
N SER A 140 -10.05 -5.81 15.87
CA SER A 140 -10.45 -6.99 15.09
C SER A 140 -9.35 -7.57 14.22
N LEU A 141 -8.37 -6.76 13.80
CA LEU A 141 -7.29 -7.15 12.88
C LEU A 141 -5.92 -6.92 13.51
N ASN A 142 -4.92 -7.66 13.04
CA ASN A 142 -3.53 -7.51 13.45
C ASN A 142 -2.60 -7.59 12.21
N GLU A 143 -1.31 -7.41 12.40
CA GLU A 143 -0.28 -7.35 11.36
C GLU A 143 -0.17 -8.60 10.47
N ASN A 144 -0.72 -9.72 10.92
CA ASN A 144 -0.72 -10.98 10.15
C ASN A 144 -1.94 -11.12 9.24
N VAL A 145 -2.92 -10.23 9.36
CA VAL A 145 -4.10 -10.21 8.49
C VAL A 145 -3.80 -9.36 7.26
N ARG A 146 -3.95 -9.95 6.08
CA ARG A 146 -3.60 -9.36 4.79
C ARG A 146 -4.58 -9.81 3.70
N GLY A 147 -4.52 -9.20 2.50
CA GLY A 147 -5.34 -9.61 1.35
C GLY A 147 -6.81 -9.23 1.43
N LEU A 148 -7.19 -8.31 2.30
CA LEU A 148 -8.59 -7.92 2.45
C LEU A 148 -9.06 -6.89 1.42
N TRP A 149 -8.14 -6.12 0.86
CA TRP A 149 -8.36 -5.16 -0.21
C TRP A 149 -7.04 -4.97 -0.99
N GLY A 150 -7.02 -4.21 -2.08
CA GLY A 150 -5.79 -3.97 -2.84
C GLY A 150 -4.79 -3.12 -2.06
N GLY A 151 -4.78 -1.85 -2.34
CA GLY A 151 -3.83 -0.89 -1.78
C GLY A 151 -4.00 0.49 -2.38
N LEU A 152 -3.01 1.36 -2.18
CA LEU A 152 -2.92 2.68 -2.78
C LEU A 152 -1.92 2.66 -3.94
N ILE A 153 -2.39 3.01 -5.14
CA ILE A 153 -1.58 3.05 -6.37
C ILE A 153 -1.46 4.50 -6.82
N ILE A 154 -0.23 5.01 -6.96
CA ILE A 154 0.05 6.37 -7.43
C ILE A 154 0.86 6.29 -8.72
N LEU A 155 0.32 6.84 -9.79
CA LEU A 155 0.88 6.77 -11.15
C LEU A 155 1.29 8.16 -11.63
N GLY A 156 2.56 8.34 -11.96
CA GLY A 156 3.13 9.62 -12.38
C GLY A 156 3.67 9.62 -13.81
N ASN A 157 4.22 10.76 -14.21
CA ASN A 157 4.81 11.00 -15.55
C ASN A 157 6.35 10.97 -15.54
N ALA A 158 6.99 10.54 -14.45
CA ALA A 158 8.44 10.45 -14.40
C ALA A 158 8.95 9.21 -15.17
N PRO A 159 10.21 9.23 -15.64
CA PRO A 159 10.77 8.14 -16.43
C PRO A 159 10.88 6.84 -15.63
N GLY A 160 10.71 5.73 -16.31
CA GLY A 160 11.08 4.39 -15.88
C GLY A 160 11.84 3.68 -16.99
N SER A 161 12.56 2.62 -16.63
CA SER A 161 13.34 1.80 -17.55
C SER A 161 12.52 0.57 -17.93
N PHE A 162 11.82 0.64 -19.04
CA PHE A 162 10.86 -0.39 -19.44
C PHE A 162 11.40 -1.29 -20.52
N THR A 163 11.03 -2.57 -20.49
CA THR A 163 11.33 -3.54 -21.56
C THR A 163 10.91 -2.99 -22.93
N GLY A 164 11.84 -2.99 -23.87
CA GLY A 164 11.63 -2.46 -25.24
C GLY A 164 11.75 -0.93 -25.34
N ASP A 165 12.29 -0.26 -24.33
CA ASP A 165 12.56 1.19 -24.30
C ASP A 165 11.32 2.05 -24.61
N VAL A 166 10.15 1.58 -24.21
CA VAL A 166 8.93 2.37 -24.30
C VAL A 166 8.93 3.50 -23.26
N VAL A 167 8.16 4.56 -23.50
CA VAL A 167 8.11 5.73 -22.59
C VAL A 167 7.04 5.58 -21.52
N GLU A 168 6.03 4.78 -21.80
CA GLU A 168 4.87 4.55 -20.93
C GLU A 168 4.66 3.06 -20.75
N PHE A 169 4.22 2.66 -19.57
CA PHE A 169 3.93 1.28 -19.26
C PHE A 169 2.58 1.14 -18.56
N GLN A 170 2.04 -0.07 -18.51
CA GLN A 170 0.81 -0.36 -17.81
C GLN A 170 1.15 -1.01 -16.47
N ILE A 171 0.62 -0.45 -15.39
CA ILE A 171 0.80 -1.04 -14.06
C ILE A 171 0.15 -2.43 -14.02
N GLU A 172 0.77 -3.34 -13.36
CA GLU A 172 0.24 -4.69 -13.16
C GLU A 172 -1.12 -4.68 -12.45
N GLY A 173 -1.87 -5.76 -12.60
CA GLY A 173 -3.19 -5.89 -12.01
C GLY A 173 -4.28 -4.97 -12.58
N ILE A 174 -3.95 -3.93 -13.34
CA ILE A 174 -4.90 -3.06 -14.01
C ILE A 174 -4.99 -3.45 -15.48
N PRO A 175 -6.19 -3.80 -16.04
CA PRO A 175 -6.32 -4.21 -17.42
C PRO A 175 -5.73 -3.18 -18.41
N ALA A 176 -5.02 -3.63 -19.44
CA ALA A 176 -4.40 -2.77 -20.45
C ALA A 176 -5.41 -1.88 -21.22
N SER A 177 -6.71 -2.17 -21.13
CA SER A 177 -7.77 -1.33 -21.68
C SER A 177 -8.19 -0.17 -20.77
N ASP A 178 -7.75 -0.16 -19.52
CA ASP A 178 -8.02 0.90 -18.55
C ASP A 178 -6.88 1.92 -18.54
N MET A 179 -7.12 3.07 -19.14
CA MET A 179 -6.13 4.14 -19.26
C MET A 179 -5.70 4.72 -17.91
N ASN A 180 -6.47 4.48 -16.84
CA ASN A 180 -6.10 4.91 -15.49
C ASN A 180 -4.95 4.08 -14.90
N GLY A 181 -4.52 3.01 -15.56
CA GLY A 181 -3.37 2.19 -15.16
C GLY A 181 -2.06 2.54 -15.88
N LEU A 182 -2.03 3.56 -16.75
CA LEU A 182 -0.80 3.99 -17.42
C LEU A 182 0.08 4.86 -16.51
N TYR A 183 1.38 4.59 -16.53
CA TYR A 183 2.40 5.40 -15.85
C TYR A 183 3.64 5.59 -16.71
N GLY A 184 4.57 6.40 -16.21
CA GLY A 184 5.79 6.73 -16.95
C GLY A 184 5.60 7.93 -17.88
N GLY A 185 6.69 8.42 -18.37
CA GLY A 185 6.78 9.62 -19.21
C GLY A 185 8.20 10.18 -19.26
N LEU A 186 8.33 11.48 -19.47
CA LEU A 186 9.63 12.15 -19.57
C LEU A 186 9.80 13.29 -18.56
N ASN A 187 8.88 13.42 -17.60
CA ASN A 187 8.88 14.50 -16.63
C ASN A 187 9.38 14.02 -15.27
N SER A 188 10.69 14.05 -15.05
CA SER A 188 11.29 13.68 -13.76
C SER A 188 10.81 14.54 -12.60
N ASP A 189 10.31 15.76 -12.88
CA ASP A 189 9.78 16.70 -11.88
C ASP A 189 8.24 16.58 -11.75
N ASP A 190 7.65 15.45 -12.14
CA ASP A 190 6.22 15.20 -11.99
C ASP A 190 5.76 15.38 -10.54
N ASN A 191 4.49 15.77 -10.38
CA ASN A 191 3.90 16.04 -9.08
C ASN A 191 2.53 15.34 -8.97
N SER A 192 2.48 14.26 -8.20
CA SER A 192 1.26 13.53 -7.87
C SER A 192 0.60 13.99 -6.54
N GLY A 193 1.17 14.99 -5.86
CA GLY A 193 0.56 15.62 -4.68
C GLY A 193 1.40 15.58 -3.41
N ILE A 194 0.69 15.51 -2.26
CA ILE A 194 1.28 15.47 -0.91
C ILE A 194 0.65 14.33 -0.15
N ILE A 195 1.46 13.37 0.29
CA ILE A 195 1.03 12.18 1.01
C ILE A 195 1.87 12.09 2.29
N LYS A 196 1.26 12.34 3.43
CA LYS A 196 1.97 12.27 4.71
C LYS A 196 1.08 11.84 5.87
N TYR A 197 1.68 11.16 6.83
CA TYR A 197 1.00 10.53 7.96
C TYR A 197 -0.19 9.69 7.49
N VAL A 198 0.10 8.75 6.59
CA VAL A 198 -0.87 7.81 6.04
C VAL A 198 -0.50 6.40 6.44
N SER A 199 -1.43 5.67 7.04
CA SER A 199 -1.30 4.26 7.40
C SER A 199 -2.19 3.42 6.50
N ILE A 200 -1.58 2.49 5.73
CA ILE A 200 -2.22 1.59 4.78
C ILE A 200 -2.14 0.18 5.37
N ARG A 201 -3.28 -0.48 5.58
CA ARG A 201 -3.33 -1.72 6.36
C ARG A 201 -4.11 -2.81 5.68
N HIS A 202 -3.63 -4.06 5.81
CA HIS A 202 -4.32 -5.29 5.43
C HIS A 202 -4.63 -5.41 3.94
N GLY A 203 -3.75 -4.83 3.11
CA GLY A 203 -3.81 -4.82 1.65
C GLY A 203 -3.32 -6.11 0.99
N GLY A 204 -3.09 -6.03 -0.32
CA GLY A 204 -2.50 -7.11 -1.11
C GLY A 204 -3.52 -8.09 -1.69
N ALA A 205 -4.77 -7.66 -1.92
CA ALA A 205 -5.73 -8.55 -2.57
C ALA A 205 -5.31 -8.84 -4.02
N GLU A 206 -5.37 -10.12 -4.40
CA GLU A 206 -5.14 -10.57 -5.77
C GLU A 206 -6.13 -9.91 -6.74
N ILE A 207 -5.62 -9.28 -7.82
CA ILE A 207 -6.43 -8.62 -8.86
C ILE A 207 -6.53 -9.46 -10.13
N GLY A 208 -5.65 -10.44 -10.30
CA GLY A 208 -5.60 -11.38 -11.42
C GLY A 208 -4.84 -12.62 -10.99
N GLU A 209 -4.82 -13.68 -11.78
CA GLU A 209 -4.10 -14.91 -11.43
C GLU A 209 -2.60 -14.62 -11.29
N GLY A 210 -2.11 -14.63 -10.04
CA GLY A 210 -0.70 -14.37 -9.69
C GLY A 210 -0.29 -12.89 -9.81
N ASN A 211 -1.25 -11.96 -9.67
CA ASN A 211 -0.98 -10.52 -9.56
C ASN A 211 -1.70 -9.98 -8.32
N GLU A 212 -0.96 -9.75 -7.30
CA GLU A 212 -1.36 -9.06 -6.09
C GLU A 212 -1.12 -7.54 -6.24
N ILE A 213 -1.62 -6.74 -5.31
CA ILE A 213 -1.34 -5.31 -5.23
C ILE A 213 -0.43 -5.05 -4.04
N ASN A 214 0.59 -4.26 -4.22
CA ASN A 214 1.42 -3.76 -3.12
C ASN A 214 0.62 -2.88 -2.16
N GLY A 215 1.08 -2.75 -0.92
CA GLY A 215 0.45 -1.85 0.03
C GLY A 215 0.42 -0.41 -0.49
N LEU A 216 1.57 0.07 -0.96
CA LEU A 216 1.73 1.31 -1.69
C LEU A 216 2.53 1.08 -2.98
N THR A 217 1.93 1.35 -4.12
CA THR A 217 2.60 1.34 -5.42
C THR A 217 2.94 2.75 -5.86
N LEU A 218 4.21 3.01 -6.18
CA LEU A 218 4.72 4.28 -6.67
C LEU A 218 5.33 4.09 -8.07
N ALA A 219 4.52 4.25 -9.12
CA ALA A 219 4.93 3.97 -10.49
C ALA A 219 5.13 5.27 -11.31
N GLY A 220 6.37 5.54 -11.74
CA GLY A 220 6.71 6.74 -12.49
C GLY A 220 6.43 8.04 -11.72
N VAL A 221 6.45 8.03 -10.39
CA VAL A 221 6.20 9.21 -9.57
C VAL A 221 7.42 10.12 -9.55
N GLY A 222 7.21 11.43 -9.74
CA GLY A 222 8.29 12.40 -9.91
C GLY A 222 8.69 13.14 -8.64
N SER A 223 9.84 13.83 -8.73
CA SER A 223 10.55 14.44 -7.59
C SER A 223 9.82 15.63 -6.94
N ASN A 224 8.81 16.23 -7.59
CA ASN A 224 7.99 17.27 -6.96
C ASN A 224 6.84 16.72 -6.12
N THR A 225 6.63 15.39 -6.09
CA THR A 225 5.69 14.75 -5.20
C THR A 225 6.28 14.68 -3.78
N THR A 226 5.50 15.04 -2.78
CA THR A 226 5.94 15.00 -1.37
C THR A 226 5.38 13.74 -0.70
N ILE A 227 6.25 12.83 -0.26
CA ILE A 227 5.85 11.60 0.44
C ILE A 227 6.73 11.41 1.67
N HIS A 228 6.11 11.42 2.85
CA HIS A 228 6.80 11.10 4.11
C HIS A 228 5.85 10.66 5.21
N HIS A 229 6.38 9.98 6.22
CA HIS A 229 5.60 9.41 7.33
C HIS A 229 4.49 8.51 6.80
N ILE A 230 4.89 7.45 6.12
CA ILE A 230 4.00 6.41 5.58
C ILE A 230 4.19 5.13 6.38
N GLU A 231 3.10 4.45 6.65
CA GLU A 231 3.08 3.14 7.26
C GLU A 231 2.31 2.16 6.41
N VAL A 232 2.89 0.98 6.17
CA VAL A 232 2.20 -0.16 5.54
C VAL A 232 2.20 -1.35 6.48
N ILE A 233 1.03 -1.93 6.75
CA ILE A 233 0.85 -3.04 7.69
C ILE A 233 0.12 -4.19 7.04
N GLY A 234 0.74 -5.37 7.01
CA GLY A 234 0.07 -6.61 6.63
C GLY A 234 -0.41 -6.63 5.18
N ASN A 235 0.49 -6.53 4.23
CA ASN A 235 0.20 -6.72 2.79
C ASN A 235 0.48 -8.17 2.37
N VAL A 236 -0.16 -8.69 1.29
CA VAL A 236 0.13 -10.04 0.77
C VAL A 236 1.42 -10.04 -0.01
N ASP A 237 1.55 -9.07 -0.89
CA ASP A 237 2.69 -8.75 -1.71
C ASP A 237 3.60 -7.76 -0.97
N ASP A 238 4.30 -6.90 -1.67
CA ASP A 238 5.24 -5.96 -1.07
C ASP A 238 4.57 -4.93 -0.17
N GLY A 239 5.38 -4.41 0.74
CA GLY A 239 4.99 -3.24 1.51
C GLY A 239 4.88 -2.01 0.61
N VAL A 240 5.97 -1.64 -0.01
CA VAL A 240 6.03 -0.52 -0.97
C VAL A 240 6.89 -0.90 -2.16
N GLU A 241 6.33 -0.75 -3.35
CA GLU A 241 7.07 -0.99 -4.60
C GLU A 241 7.19 0.26 -5.46
N PHE A 242 8.40 0.46 -6.02
CA PHE A 242 8.80 1.59 -6.84
C PHE A 242 9.07 1.14 -8.29
N PHE A 243 8.12 1.39 -9.19
CA PHE A 243 8.30 1.15 -10.64
C PHE A 243 8.91 2.37 -11.32
N GLY A 244 10.22 2.48 -11.34
CA GLY A 244 10.91 3.66 -11.87
C GLY A 244 10.58 4.94 -11.10
N GLY A 245 10.67 6.09 -11.78
CA GLY A 245 10.39 7.39 -11.17
C GLY A 245 11.58 8.00 -10.43
N THR A 246 11.32 9.16 -9.81
CA THR A 246 12.36 10.00 -9.17
C THR A 246 11.91 10.57 -7.82
N VAL A 247 10.78 10.11 -7.29
CA VAL A 247 10.23 10.60 -6.01
C VAL A 247 11.16 10.27 -4.84
N ASN A 248 11.28 11.20 -3.90
CA ASN A 248 11.94 10.92 -2.63
C ASN A 248 10.90 10.56 -1.57
N VAL A 249 11.20 9.53 -0.78
CA VAL A 249 10.33 9.08 0.32
C VAL A 249 11.14 9.08 1.62
N SER A 250 10.55 9.62 2.69
CA SER A 250 11.19 9.57 4.01
C SER A 250 10.21 9.12 5.09
N GLU A 251 10.77 8.65 6.22
CA GLU A 251 9.98 8.14 7.35
C GLU A 251 8.96 7.08 6.91
N LEU A 252 9.44 6.07 6.18
CA LEU A 252 8.65 4.94 5.70
C LEU A 252 8.77 3.76 6.67
N LEU A 253 7.65 3.22 7.13
CA LEU A 253 7.60 2.01 7.93
C LEU A 253 6.77 0.94 7.22
N VAL A 254 7.34 -0.27 7.12
CA VAL A 254 6.64 -1.47 6.62
C VAL A 254 6.69 -2.55 7.70
N TRP A 255 5.58 -3.20 7.97
CA TRP A 255 5.50 -4.30 8.92
C TRP A 255 4.59 -5.43 8.45
N GLY A 256 5.14 -6.64 8.34
CA GLY A 256 4.37 -7.86 8.18
C GLY A 256 3.80 -8.07 6.77
N GLN A 257 4.50 -7.62 5.74
CA GLN A 257 4.22 -7.95 4.34
C GLN A 257 4.48 -9.44 4.06
N GLY A 258 3.90 -9.95 2.97
CA GLY A 258 3.98 -11.37 2.60
C GLY A 258 5.09 -11.67 1.62
N ASP A 259 5.61 -10.67 0.93
CA ASP A 259 6.77 -10.73 0.07
C ASP A 259 7.80 -9.71 0.56
N ASP A 260 8.14 -8.69 -0.16
CA ASP A 260 9.24 -7.79 0.16
C ASP A 260 8.82 -6.53 0.93
N GLY A 261 9.73 -5.99 1.74
CA GLY A 261 9.46 -4.77 2.50
C GLY A 261 9.43 -3.54 1.61
N ILE A 262 10.53 -3.32 0.92
CA ILE A 262 10.72 -2.27 -0.08
C ILE A 262 11.25 -2.95 -1.33
N ASP A 263 10.46 -2.93 -2.40
CA ASP A 263 10.87 -3.37 -3.72
C ASP A 263 11.15 -2.17 -4.65
N ILE A 264 12.23 -2.28 -5.40
CA ILE A 264 12.66 -1.26 -6.38
C ILE A 264 12.84 -1.91 -7.74
N ASP A 265 12.08 -1.43 -8.70
CA ASP A 265 12.10 -1.92 -10.08
C ASP A 265 12.32 -0.80 -11.09
N GLN A 266 12.60 -1.17 -12.34
CA GLN A 266 12.55 -0.33 -13.54
C GLN A 266 13.37 0.96 -13.46
N GLY A 267 14.53 0.89 -12.78
CA GLY A 267 15.49 1.98 -12.76
C GLY A 267 15.03 3.20 -11.97
N TYR A 268 14.38 2.98 -10.84
CA TYR A 268 14.06 4.04 -9.88
C TYR A 268 15.30 4.88 -9.52
N SER A 269 15.14 6.21 -9.41
CA SER A 269 16.26 7.15 -9.23
C SER A 269 15.99 8.19 -8.13
N GLY A 270 15.26 7.80 -7.09
CA GLY A 270 14.98 8.63 -5.91
C GLY A 270 15.79 8.22 -4.70
N THR A 271 15.47 8.86 -3.58
CA THR A 271 16.04 8.58 -2.26
C THR A 271 14.96 8.08 -1.30
N ILE A 272 15.21 6.94 -0.66
CA ILE A 272 14.42 6.42 0.46
C ILE A 272 15.26 6.65 1.72
N SER A 273 14.77 7.48 2.63
CA SER A 273 15.53 7.86 3.82
C SER A 273 14.75 7.66 5.11
N ASN A 274 15.45 7.30 6.17
CA ASN A 274 14.83 7.06 7.47
C ASN A 274 13.67 6.05 7.38
N SER A 275 13.94 4.85 6.84
CA SER A 275 12.94 3.79 6.69
C SER A 275 13.13 2.68 7.71
N MET A 276 12.05 2.00 8.06
CA MET A 276 12.03 0.83 8.94
C MET A 276 11.22 -0.29 8.30
N VAL A 277 11.83 -1.44 8.11
CA VAL A 277 11.16 -2.65 7.64
C VAL A 277 11.21 -3.69 8.74
N ILE A 278 10.04 -4.23 9.12
CA ILE A 278 9.88 -5.24 10.15
C ILE A 278 9.27 -6.48 9.50
N LEU A 279 10.07 -7.51 9.31
CA LEU A 279 9.63 -8.76 8.72
C LEU A 279 8.79 -9.59 9.71
N ASN A 280 7.95 -10.46 9.17
CA ASN A 280 7.30 -11.53 9.93
C ASN A 280 7.59 -12.91 9.30
N GLU A 281 6.96 -13.97 9.79
CA GLU A 281 7.20 -15.35 9.34
C GLU A 281 6.87 -15.60 7.85
N ALA A 282 6.15 -14.69 7.20
CA ALA A 282 5.71 -14.85 5.82
C ALA A 282 6.46 -13.90 4.85
N SER A 283 7.29 -13.00 5.38
CA SER A 283 8.05 -12.04 4.55
C SER A 283 9.23 -12.72 3.87
N ASP A 284 9.55 -12.27 2.64
CA ASP A 284 10.74 -12.73 1.91
C ASP A 284 11.93 -11.81 2.20
N HIS A 285 12.09 -10.66 1.58
CA HIS A 285 13.22 -9.77 1.86
C HIS A 285 12.79 -8.48 2.58
N ALA A 286 13.74 -7.83 3.27
CA ALA A 286 13.52 -6.46 3.71
C ALA A 286 13.69 -5.49 2.53
N PHE A 287 14.65 -5.75 1.64
CA PHE A 287 14.85 -5.03 0.39
C PHE A 287 15.01 -6.02 -0.77
N GLU A 288 14.16 -5.91 -1.79
CA GLU A 288 14.38 -6.49 -3.10
C GLU A 288 14.68 -5.36 -4.08
N ILE A 289 15.80 -5.43 -4.81
CA ILE A 289 16.27 -4.32 -5.63
C ILE A 289 16.61 -4.82 -7.01
N ASP A 290 15.74 -4.56 -7.95
CA ASP A 290 15.92 -4.88 -9.35
C ASP A 290 16.53 -3.71 -10.14
N GLY A 291 17.34 -4.07 -11.10
CA GLY A 291 17.94 -3.12 -12.04
C GLY A 291 16.97 -2.68 -13.14
N PRO A 292 17.49 -1.92 -14.12
CA PRO A 292 16.69 -1.44 -15.23
C PRO A 292 16.27 -2.58 -16.17
N GLU A 293 15.03 -2.57 -16.66
CA GLU A 293 14.52 -3.50 -17.67
C GLU A 293 14.84 -3.07 -19.11
N GLY A 294 15.02 -1.78 -19.33
CA GLY A 294 15.37 -1.16 -20.62
C GLY A 294 16.77 -0.57 -20.61
N SER A 295 17.03 0.35 -21.55
CA SER A 295 18.34 1.02 -21.69
C SER A 295 18.54 2.23 -20.78
N LEU A 296 17.48 2.73 -20.16
CA LEU A 296 17.55 3.86 -19.21
C LEU A 296 18.06 3.36 -17.86
N ASN A 297 19.23 3.80 -17.44
CA ASN A 297 19.76 3.50 -16.14
C ASN A 297 19.09 4.37 -15.06
N GLY A 298 18.80 3.75 -13.90
CA GLY A 298 18.41 4.43 -12.67
C GLY A 298 19.48 4.21 -11.59
N SER A 299 19.44 5.04 -10.56
CA SER A 299 20.34 4.90 -9.42
C SER A 299 19.61 5.32 -8.14
N PHE A 300 19.18 4.33 -7.36
CA PHE A 300 18.51 4.55 -6.10
C PHE A 300 19.47 5.00 -5.00
N THR A 301 18.92 5.59 -3.94
CA THR A 301 19.60 5.76 -2.66
C THR A 301 18.70 5.26 -1.54
N ILE A 302 19.19 4.32 -0.72
CA ILE A 302 18.55 3.94 0.55
C ILE A 302 19.50 4.35 1.67
N GLU A 303 19.02 5.20 2.59
CA GLU A 303 19.88 5.69 3.66
C GLU A 303 19.19 5.81 5.01
N ASN A 304 19.97 5.63 6.08
CA ASN A 304 19.49 5.72 7.46
C ASN A 304 18.28 4.79 7.70
N SER A 305 18.40 3.53 7.29
CA SER A 305 17.32 2.56 7.35
C SER A 305 17.60 1.44 8.34
N THR A 306 16.53 0.96 8.99
CA THR A 306 16.60 -0.19 9.91
C THR A 306 15.76 -1.33 9.34
N ILE A 307 16.37 -2.51 9.22
CA ILE A 307 15.69 -3.75 8.84
C ILE A 307 15.70 -4.71 10.04
N ILE A 308 14.53 -5.27 10.35
CA ILE A 308 14.33 -6.12 11.52
C ILE A 308 13.79 -7.47 11.08
N GLY A 309 14.57 -8.52 11.26
CA GLY A 309 14.16 -9.89 10.92
C GLY A 309 13.07 -10.43 11.85
N ALA A 310 12.28 -11.34 11.32
CA ALA A 310 11.15 -11.98 12.01
C ALA A 310 11.57 -13.02 13.07
N TYR A 311 12.58 -12.74 13.86
CA TYR A 311 13.31 -13.78 14.52
C TYR A 311 13.10 -13.85 16.05
N TYR A 312 12.70 -15.01 16.57
CA TYR A 312 12.43 -15.24 18.00
C TYR A 312 13.40 -16.23 18.68
N GLY A 313 14.50 -16.61 18.02
CA GLY A 313 15.48 -17.57 18.55
C GLY A 313 16.75 -17.66 17.70
N CYS A 314 17.65 -18.61 17.98
CA CYS A 314 18.94 -18.73 17.27
C CYS A 314 18.94 -19.72 16.08
N SER A 315 17.78 -20.15 15.57
CA SER A 315 17.69 -21.10 14.44
C SER A 315 16.79 -20.55 13.34
N ALA A 316 17.21 -20.48 12.10
CA ALA A 316 16.46 -20.03 10.94
C ALA A 316 15.34 -20.98 10.48
N THR A 317 14.98 -21.98 11.28
CA THR A 317 14.03 -23.00 10.88
C THR A 317 12.61 -22.44 10.81
N GLY A 318 12.06 -22.30 9.60
CA GLY A 318 10.68 -21.90 9.35
C GLY A 318 10.44 -20.39 9.21
N VAL A 319 11.51 -19.60 9.00
CA VAL A 319 11.44 -18.18 8.67
C VAL A 319 12.20 -17.96 7.39
N ASP A 320 11.54 -17.46 6.36
CA ASP A 320 12.15 -17.23 5.04
C ASP A 320 12.86 -15.88 4.96
N GLY A 321 12.41 -14.87 5.69
CA GLY A 321 12.85 -13.48 5.59
C GLY A 321 14.35 -13.24 5.58
N GLU A 322 14.84 -12.59 4.53
CA GLU A 322 16.23 -12.25 4.27
C GLU A 322 16.49 -10.73 4.34
N MET A 323 17.77 -10.33 4.33
CA MET A 323 18.10 -8.91 4.50
C MET A 323 17.88 -8.12 3.23
N ALA A 324 18.50 -8.54 2.11
CA ALA A 324 18.35 -7.85 0.83
C ALA A 324 18.81 -8.72 -0.35
N ASP A 325 18.12 -8.64 -1.46
CA ASP A 325 18.52 -9.22 -2.74
C ASP A 325 18.69 -8.12 -3.80
N PHE A 326 19.82 -8.14 -4.51
CA PHE A 326 20.13 -7.22 -5.60
C PHE A 326 20.18 -8.00 -6.90
N ARG A 327 19.27 -7.66 -7.83
CA ARG A 327 19.00 -8.43 -9.03
C ARG A 327 19.04 -7.57 -10.31
N LYS A 328 19.12 -8.23 -11.45
CA LYS A 328 18.94 -7.64 -12.79
C LYS A 328 19.85 -6.43 -13.09
N GLY A 329 21.00 -6.34 -12.42
CA GLY A 329 21.93 -5.22 -12.60
C GLY A 329 21.56 -3.97 -11.82
N ALA A 330 21.14 -4.15 -10.58
CA ALA A 330 20.82 -3.07 -9.65
C ALA A 330 21.94 -2.03 -9.58
N MET A 331 21.57 -0.74 -9.55
CA MET A 331 22.51 0.39 -9.44
C MET A 331 22.03 1.38 -8.40
N GLY A 332 22.88 1.73 -7.46
CA GLY A 332 22.52 2.67 -6.40
C GLY A 332 23.44 2.59 -5.18
N ILE A 333 22.97 3.18 -4.10
CA ILE A 333 23.72 3.30 -2.86
C ILE A 333 22.86 2.87 -1.69
N THR A 334 23.41 1.99 -0.84
CA THR A 334 22.92 1.78 0.52
C THR A 334 23.87 2.42 1.51
N ASN A 335 23.35 3.21 2.46
CA ASN A 335 24.16 3.98 3.40
C ASN A 335 23.53 4.04 4.80
N ASN A 336 24.31 3.77 5.86
CA ASN A 336 23.83 3.77 7.25
C ASN A 336 22.66 2.80 7.47
N ILE A 337 22.84 1.54 7.11
CA ILE A 337 21.83 0.50 7.28
C ILE A 337 22.08 -0.27 8.58
N LEU A 338 21.04 -0.41 9.38
CA LEU A 338 21.03 -1.22 10.59
C LEU A 338 20.22 -2.47 10.38
N SER A 339 20.85 -3.64 10.48
CA SER A 339 20.20 -4.94 10.44
C SER A 339 20.12 -5.53 11.86
N ILE A 340 18.91 -5.91 12.29
CA ILE A 340 18.66 -6.43 13.63
C ILE A 340 17.86 -7.74 13.54
N ASN A 341 18.17 -8.69 14.41
CA ASN A 341 17.37 -9.89 14.62
C ASN A 341 17.22 -10.80 13.39
N PHE A 342 18.16 -10.81 12.49
CA PHE A 342 18.21 -11.84 11.45
C PHE A 342 18.89 -13.10 11.97
N ALA A 343 18.51 -14.26 11.43
CA ALA A 343 19.13 -15.52 11.76
C ALA A 343 20.48 -15.71 11.06
N ASP A 344 21.27 -16.66 11.57
CA ASP A 344 22.43 -17.15 10.85
C ASP A 344 22.02 -17.75 9.50
N GLY A 345 22.72 -17.38 8.42
CA GLY A 345 22.41 -17.81 7.05
C GLY A 345 21.38 -16.93 6.33
N LYS A 346 20.95 -15.79 6.94
CA LYS A 346 20.22 -14.75 6.26
C LYS A 346 21.18 -13.67 5.82
N ASP A 347 21.11 -13.23 4.58
CA ASP A 347 22.18 -12.51 3.91
C ASP A 347 21.73 -11.31 3.07
N VAL A 348 22.71 -10.70 2.45
CA VAL A 348 22.62 -9.65 1.42
C VAL A 348 23.26 -10.20 0.17
N GLU A 349 22.51 -10.33 -0.90
CA GLU A 349 22.92 -11.08 -2.07
C GLU A 349 23.14 -10.22 -3.33
N LEU A 350 24.18 -10.58 -4.09
CA LEU A 350 24.31 -10.23 -5.51
C LEU A 350 23.90 -11.46 -6.32
N ASP A 351 22.69 -11.42 -6.89
CA ASP A 351 22.06 -12.62 -7.46
C ASP A 351 22.57 -12.99 -8.85
N SER A 352 22.95 -12.01 -9.64
CA SER A 352 23.30 -12.23 -11.05
C SER A 352 24.66 -11.64 -11.47
N PRO A 353 25.25 -12.10 -12.60
CA PRO A 353 26.44 -11.47 -13.16
C PRO A 353 26.27 -9.98 -13.48
N ALA A 354 25.04 -9.49 -13.67
CA ALA A 354 24.79 -8.08 -13.91
C ALA A 354 25.03 -7.27 -12.63
N ASP A 355 24.56 -7.75 -11.48
CA ASP A 355 24.76 -7.11 -10.16
C ASP A 355 26.23 -7.14 -9.74
N ALA A 356 26.88 -8.27 -9.95
CA ALA A 356 28.32 -8.41 -9.75
C ALA A 356 29.09 -7.37 -10.57
N ASN A 357 28.71 -7.11 -11.83
CA ASN A 357 29.32 -6.08 -12.65
C ASN A 357 28.99 -4.66 -12.16
N SER A 358 27.75 -4.38 -11.76
CA SER A 358 27.39 -3.08 -11.15
C SER A 358 28.25 -2.78 -9.92
N TYR A 359 28.47 -3.80 -9.07
CA TYR A 359 29.34 -3.68 -7.91
C TYR A 359 30.81 -3.42 -8.33
N LEU A 360 31.36 -4.21 -9.25
CA LEU A 360 32.77 -4.04 -9.74
C LEU A 360 33.01 -2.69 -10.41
N ASN A 361 31.98 -2.15 -11.07
CA ASN A 361 32.05 -0.83 -11.73
C ASN A 361 31.86 0.35 -10.76
N GLY A 362 31.48 0.08 -9.50
CA GLY A 362 31.15 1.11 -8.52
C GLY A 362 29.80 1.81 -8.81
N GLU A 363 28.90 1.12 -9.50
CA GLU A 363 27.53 1.55 -9.78
C GLU A 363 26.56 1.09 -8.71
N LEU A 364 26.89 -0.01 -7.99
CA LEU A 364 26.21 -0.50 -6.79
C LEU A 364 27.17 -0.37 -5.61
N ILE A 365 26.81 0.42 -4.60
CA ILE A 365 27.70 0.83 -3.51
C ILE A 365 27.06 0.53 -2.16
N PHE A 366 27.83 -0.09 -1.28
CA PHE A 366 27.45 -0.37 0.11
C PHE A 366 28.30 0.45 1.06
N ASN A 367 27.65 1.20 1.96
CA ASN A 367 28.35 2.02 2.97
C ASN A 367 27.71 1.84 4.34
N ASN A 368 28.57 1.64 5.33
CA ASN A 368 28.24 1.74 6.74
C ASN A 368 27.02 0.91 7.17
N TRP A 369 27.13 -0.41 7.02
CA TRP A 369 26.16 -1.36 7.54
C TRP A 369 26.55 -1.79 8.95
N GLU A 370 25.61 -1.77 9.89
CA GLU A 370 25.75 -2.31 11.24
C GLU A 370 24.79 -3.46 11.45
N ILE A 371 25.31 -4.59 11.94
CA ILE A 371 24.56 -5.83 12.17
C ILE A 371 24.51 -6.10 13.67
N VAL A 372 23.30 -6.29 14.20
CA VAL A 372 23.07 -6.65 15.61
C VAL A 372 22.45 -8.03 15.67
N TRP A 373 23.19 -9.02 16.11
CA TRP A 373 22.67 -10.36 16.34
C TRP A 373 21.72 -10.38 17.55
N ILE A 374 20.75 -11.28 17.52
CA ILE A 374 19.89 -11.54 18.68
C ILE A 374 20.75 -11.87 19.91
N ASN A 375 20.43 -11.28 21.04
CA ASN A 375 21.17 -11.46 22.29
C ASN A 375 21.27 -12.96 22.66
N GLY A 376 22.51 -13.46 22.74
CA GLY A 376 22.82 -14.87 23.01
C GLY A 376 22.93 -15.74 21.76
N CYS A 377 22.64 -15.23 20.58
CA CYS A 377 22.91 -15.90 19.30
C CYS A 377 24.24 -15.43 18.74
N GLN A 378 25.00 -16.36 18.15
CA GLN A 378 26.16 -16.05 17.35
C GLN A 378 25.80 -16.44 15.91
N GLY A 379 25.70 -15.45 15.06
CA GLY A 379 25.66 -15.66 13.61
C GLY A 379 27.06 -15.70 13.01
N GLY A 380 27.11 -15.76 11.69
CA GLY A 380 28.36 -15.76 10.92
C GLY A 380 29.18 -14.49 11.08
N SER A 381 30.29 -14.43 10.40
CA SER A 381 31.09 -13.22 10.22
C SER A 381 30.40 -12.29 9.19
N VAL A 382 30.88 -11.04 9.10
CA VAL A 382 30.40 -10.11 8.05
C VAL A 382 30.49 -10.73 6.65
N SER A 383 31.58 -11.48 6.38
CA SER A 383 31.78 -12.13 5.09
C SER A 383 30.85 -13.33 4.83
N ASP A 384 30.15 -13.83 5.82
CA ASP A 384 29.14 -14.86 5.65
C ASP A 384 27.75 -14.27 5.35
N ILE A 385 27.56 -12.96 5.62
CA ILE A 385 26.30 -12.23 5.42
C ILE A 385 26.22 -11.64 4.01
N PHE A 386 27.33 -11.13 3.47
CA PHE A 386 27.36 -10.52 2.13
C PHE A 386 27.83 -11.54 1.11
N ASN A 387 26.92 -12.00 0.27
CA ASN A 387 27.09 -13.14 -0.61
C ASN A 387 27.04 -12.73 -2.09
N ASP A 388 28.04 -13.12 -2.88
CA ASP A 388 27.99 -13.07 -4.35
C ASP A 388 27.70 -14.47 -4.87
N LYS A 389 26.44 -14.75 -5.22
CA LYS A 389 26.02 -16.05 -5.78
C LYS A 389 26.75 -16.42 -7.06
N THR A 390 27.34 -15.46 -7.77
CA THR A 390 28.04 -15.67 -9.03
C THR A 390 29.50 -16.05 -8.84
N GLY A 391 30.10 -15.66 -7.71
CA GLY A 391 31.52 -15.82 -7.42
C GLY A 391 32.46 -14.98 -8.33
N LEU A 392 31.93 -13.94 -8.98
CA LEU A 392 32.68 -13.07 -9.88
C LEU A 392 33.43 -11.95 -9.17
N THR A 393 33.03 -11.63 -7.92
CA THR A 393 33.55 -10.50 -7.16
C THR A 393 34.24 -10.93 -5.87
N SER A 394 34.85 -10.00 -5.17
CA SER A 394 35.31 -10.16 -3.79
C SER A 394 34.29 -9.61 -2.75
N PHE A 395 33.03 -9.46 -3.11
CA PHE A 395 31.98 -8.81 -2.30
C PHE A 395 31.96 -9.30 -0.85
N SER A 396 31.95 -10.61 -0.61
CA SER A 396 31.98 -11.19 0.73
C SER A 396 33.21 -10.76 1.55
N ASN A 397 34.38 -10.68 0.92
CA ASN A 397 35.61 -10.24 1.59
C ASN A 397 35.63 -8.71 1.80
N ASP A 398 35.17 -7.96 0.80
CA ASP A 398 35.13 -6.50 0.82
C ASP A 398 34.15 -5.98 1.85
N ALA A 399 33.13 -6.77 2.21
CA ALA A 399 32.11 -6.44 3.20
C ALA A 399 32.72 -5.95 4.54
N ASN A 400 33.87 -6.47 4.96
CA ASN A 400 34.57 -6.00 6.14
C ASN A 400 35.07 -4.54 6.05
N SER A 401 35.00 -3.91 4.86
CA SER A 401 35.36 -2.50 4.69
C SER A 401 34.17 -1.56 4.86
N PHE A 402 32.95 -2.05 4.73
CA PHE A 402 31.73 -1.23 4.80
C PHE A 402 30.68 -1.75 5.81
N ALA A 403 30.86 -2.93 6.41
CA ALA A 403 29.93 -3.51 7.37
C ALA A 403 30.63 -3.97 8.66
N ASN A 404 29.92 -3.91 9.78
CA ASN A 404 30.41 -4.29 11.10
C ASN A 404 29.31 -4.98 11.92
N ILE A 405 29.71 -6.04 12.67
CA ILE A 405 28.85 -6.61 13.72
C ILE A 405 29.05 -5.80 14.99
N VAL A 406 27.98 -5.26 15.54
CA VAL A 406 28.02 -4.36 16.70
C VAL A 406 27.04 -4.79 17.80
N THR A 407 27.27 -4.32 19.03
CA THR A 407 26.34 -4.50 20.15
C THR A 407 25.57 -3.22 20.49
N ASN A 408 26.09 -2.07 20.08
CA ASN A 408 25.47 -0.77 20.27
C ASN A 408 25.48 -0.04 18.94
N PRO A 409 24.38 -0.09 18.19
CA PRO A 409 24.31 0.51 16.86
C PRO A 409 24.35 2.02 16.91
N THR A 410 24.93 2.62 15.87
CA THR A 410 25.07 4.07 15.69
C THR A 410 24.44 4.58 14.40
N VAL A 411 23.94 3.67 13.55
CA VAL A 411 23.25 3.96 12.30
C VAL A 411 21.84 3.39 12.33
N GLY A 412 21.11 3.57 11.26
CA GLY A 412 19.73 3.13 11.11
C GLY A 412 18.71 4.24 11.17
N ALA A 413 17.46 3.90 11.13
CA ALA A 413 16.34 4.82 11.20
C ALA A 413 16.22 5.49 12.58
N ASN A 414 15.71 6.71 12.59
CA ASN A 414 15.35 7.38 13.85
C ASN A 414 13.97 6.88 14.33
N PRO A 415 13.89 6.04 15.36
CA PRO A 415 12.63 5.46 15.79
C PRO A 415 11.59 6.50 16.27
N SER A 416 12.05 7.70 16.67
CA SER A 416 11.12 8.74 17.13
C SER A 416 10.21 9.27 16.01
N SER A 417 10.58 9.10 14.74
CA SER A 417 9.73 9.46 13.61
C SER A 417 8.52 8.54 13.44
N PHE A 418 8.50 7.38 14.10
CA PHE A 418 7.47 6.34 13.94
C PHE A 418 6.53 6.19 15.15
N LEU A 419 6.59 7.10 16.12
CA LEU A 419 5.77 7.02 17.34
C LEU A 419 4.26 7.13 17.09
N TRP A 420 3.86 7.67 15.95
CA TRP A 420 2.47 7.83 15.53
C TRP A 420 1.83 6.54 14.98
N THR A 421 2.64 5.54 14.63
CA THR A 421 2.28 4.37 13.84
C THR A 421 1.52 3.29 14.62
N TYR A 422 0.77 2.48 13.90
CA TYR A 422 0.19 1.23 14.42
C TYR A 422 1.28 0.29 14.95
N ALA A 423 2.41 0.20 14.27
CA ALA A 423 3.54 -0.64 14.68
C ALA A 423 4.04 -0.24 16.07
N ASN A 424 4.23 1.06 16.34
CA ASN A 424 4.62 1.54 17.66
C ASN A 424 3.54 1.27 18.72
N LEU A 425 2.26 1.45 18.41
CA LEU A 425 1.15 1.16 19.34
C LEU A 425 1.12 -0.31 19.75
N ASN A 426 1.67 -1.20 18.92
CA ASN A 426 1.73 -2.64 19.16
C ASN A 426 3.13 -3.13 19.58
N ASN A 427 4.07 -2.22 19.88
CA ASN A 427 5.45 -2.49 20.33
C ASN A 427 6.23 -3.40 19.37
N ALA A 428 6.15 -3.12 18.05
CA ALA A 428 6.83 -3.89 17.02
C ALA A 428 8.35 -3.62 16.97
N PHE A 429 8.82 -2.49 17.54
CA PHE A 429 10.23 -2.06 17.56
C PHE A 429 10.60 -1.32 18.84
#